data_032ae7ed04f51aa82eaec6781c13eb3d
#
_entry.id   032ae7ed04f51aa82eaec6781c13eb3d
#
_cell.length_a   1.000
_cell.length_b   1.000
_cell.length_c   1.000
_cell.angle_alpha   90.00
_cell.angle_beta   90.00
_cell.angle_gamma   90.00
#
_symmetry.space_group_name_H-M   'P 1'
#
loop_
_entity.id
_entity.type
_entity.pdbx_description
1 polymer ?
#
loop_
_entity_poly.entity_id
_entity_poly.type
_entity_poly.pdbx_seq_one_letter_code
_entity_poly.pdbx_strand_id
1 'polypeptide(L)'
;MRTLNPSERRTVRYAAIGITIYLVLFGGVKTWKFFAQQRADYLAMVGEARQLKIEAATFADRAAVAKKLMDDFHLDPAKLATNSVVAEASAAIQKAAMSGGVQPGPIRESTGRGANKELATIQFEGSGQVASVMALLNQLPLLGYPLVIDSVQITADAMQPGKIKLNLTIAVLNFEEWKKSEVPHA
;
A
#
# COMPACT_ATOMS: atom_id res chain seq x y z
N MET A 1 33.50 -77.37 14.36
CA MET A 1 33.66 -76.31 13.32
C MET A 1 33.84 -77.04 12.01
N ARG A 2 32.88 -76.95 11.07
CA ARG A 2 32.92 -77.61 9.76
C ARG A 2 33.91 -76.90 8.89
N THR A 3 35.02 -77.51 8.50
CA THR A 3 36.00 -76.91 7.57
C THR A 3 35.40 -76.87 6.16
N LEU A 4 35.15 -75.65 5.67
CA LEU A 4 34.63 -75.41 4.33
C LEU A 4 35.58 -75.96 3.24
N ASN A 5 35.01 -76.70 2.33
CA ASN A 5 35.69 -77.25 1.14
C ASN A 5 36.27 -76.14 0.25
N PRO A 6 37.42 -76.25 -0.41
CA PRO A 6 38.03 -75.17 -1.24
C PRO A 6 37.14 -74.64 -2.35
N SER A 7 36.18 -75.44 -2.84
CA SER A 7 35.16 -75.00 -3.77
C SER A 7 34.10 -74.07 -3.11
N GLU A 8 33.70 -74.38 -1.92
CA GLU A 8 32.73 -73.60 -1.13
C GLU A 8 33.32 -72.23 -0.78
N ARG A 9 34.60 -72.15 -0.44
CA ARG A 9 35.28 -70.87 -0.18
C ARG A 9 35.27 -69.93 -1.39
N ARG A 10 35.38 -70.44 -2.63
CA ARG A 10 35.31 -69.61 -3.85
C ARG A 10 33.89 -69.10 -4.04
N THR A 11 32.88 -69.93 -3.85
CA THR A 11 31.46 -69.54 -4.01
C THR A 11 31.05 -68.49 -2.99
N VAL A 12 31.45 -68.63 -1.71
CA VAL A 12 31.19 -67.65 -0.65
C VAL A 12 31.91 -66.32 -0.97
N ARG A 13 33.13 -66.34 -1.55
CA ARG A 13 33.87 -65.16 -1.91
C ARG A 13 33.18 -64.38 -3.07
N TYR A 14 32.70 -65.07 -4.08
CA TYR A 14 31.96 -64.47 -5.17
C TYR A 14 30.59 -63.91 -4.71
N ALA A 15 29.91 -64.66 -3.83
CA ALA A 15 28.66 -64.16 -3.25
C ALA A 15 28.87 -62.91 -2.38
N ALA A 16 29.92 -62.87 -1.59
CA ALA A 16 30.26 -61.71 -0.77
C ALA A 16 30.60 -60.46 -1.65
N ILE A 17 31.36 -60.67 -2.73
CA ILE A 17 31.68 -59.63 -3.68
C ILE A 17 30.41 -59.12 -4.39
N GLY A 18 29.52 -60.03 -4.82
CA GLY A 18 28.25 -59.67 -5.46
C GLY A 18 27.34 -58.83 -4.54
N ILE A 19 27.23 -59.26 -3.25
CA ILE A 19 26.45 -58.53 -2.23
C ILE A 19 27.06 -57.14 -1.97
N THR A 20 28.39 -57.04 -1.89
CA THR A 20 29.06 -55.73 -1.70
C THR A 20 28.82 -54.77 -2.84
N ILE A 21 28.95 -55.27 -4.08
CA ILE A 21 28.68 -54.45 -5.29
C ILE A 21 27.23 -54.03 -5.34
N TYR A 22 26.28 -54.91 -4.99
CA TYR A 22 24.86 -54.60 -4.92
C TYR A 22 24.57 -53.50 -3.89
N LEU A 23 25.15 -53.60 -2.69
CA LEU A 23 24.98 -52.61 -1.61
C LEU A 23 25.57 -51.26 -1.99
N VAL A 24 26.72 -51.21 -2.65
CA VAL A 24 27.36 -49.96 -3.14
C VAL A 24 26.53 -49.31 -4.24
N LEU A 25 26.04 -50.08 -5.20
CA LEU A 25 25.21 -49.53 -6.29
C LEU A 25 23.85 -49.07 -5.76
N PHE A 26 23.18 -49.87 -4.97
CA PHE A 26 21.85 -49.53 -4.43
C PHE A 26 21.92 -48.40 -3.40
N GLY A 27 22.89 -48.43 -2.50
CA GLY A 27 23.14 -47.40 -1.51
C GLY A 27 23.60 -46.08 -2.17
N GLY A 28 24.49 -46.16 -3.15
CA GLY A 28 24.98 -44.99 -3.89
C GLY A 28 23.90 -44.24 -4.63
N VAL A 29 22.99 -44.95 -5.31
CA VAL A 29 21.87 -44.33 -6.04
C VAL A 29 20.89 -43.64 -5.06
N LYS A 30 20.63 -44.27 -3.91
CA LYS A 30 19.69 -43.77 -2.89
C LYS A 30 20.25 -42.52 -2.19
N THR A 31 21.53 -42.54 -1.83
CA THR A 31 22.21 -41.39 -1.23
C THR A 31 22.36 -40.25 -2.21
N TRP A 32 22.67 -40.52 -3.50
CA TRP A 32 22.75 -39.49 -4.52
C TRP A 32 21.41 -38.77 -4.72
N LYS A 33 20.29 -39.50 -4.79
CA LYS A 33 18.95 -38.90 -4.89
C LYS A 33 18.63 -38.03 -3.66
N PHE A 34 18.98 -38.48 -2.46
CA PHE A 34 18.76 -37.73 -1.23
C PHE A 34 19.55 -36.40 -1.23
N PHE A 35 20.82 -36.42 -1.62
CA PHE A 35 21.63 -35.19 -1.72
C PHE A 35 21.16 -34.27 -2.85
N ALA A 36 20.72 -34.80 -3.98
CA ALA A 36 20.18 -34.03 -5.08
C ALA A 36 18.88 -33.31 -4.67
N GLN A 37 18.03 -34.00 -3.91
CA GLN A 37 16.77 -33.43 -3.42
C GLN A 37 17.01 -32.34 -2.37
N GLN A 38 17.91 -32.55 -1.41
CA GLN A 38 18.29 -31.51 -0.46
C GLN A 38 18.89 -30.28 -1.13
N ARG A 39 19.67 -30.45 -2.18
CA ARG A 39 20.22 -29.35 -2.95
C ARG A 39 19.12 -28.55 -3.68
N ALA A 40 18.12 -29.24 -4.23
CA ALA A 40 16.98 -28.60 -4.89
C ALA A 40 16.15 -27.80 -3.89
N ASP A 41 15.85 -28.37 -2.71
CA ASP A 41 15.11 -27.70 -1.66
C ASP A 41 15.86 -26.47 -1.13
N TYR A 42 17.17 -26.57 -0.96
CA TYR A 42 17.99 -25.43 -0.53
C TYR A 42 17.98 -24.30 -1.58
N LEU A 43 18.12 -24.63 -2.87
CA LEU A 43 18.06 -23.64 -3.94
C LEU A 43 16.68 -22.99 -4.06
N ALA A 44 15.60 -23.74 -3.83
CA ALA A 44 14.24 -23.21 -3.77
C ALA A 44 14.07 -22.20 -2.61
N MET A 45 14.50 -22.57 -1.40
CA MET A 45 14.46 -21.65 -0.25
C MET A 45 15.30 -20.39 -0.47
N VAL A 46 16.47 -20.48 -1.06
CA VAL A 46 17.31 -19.33 -1.42
C VAL A 46 16.61 -18.46 -2.46
N GLY A 47 15.92 -19.08 -3.42
CA GLY A 47 15.11 -18.38 -4.43
C GLY A 47 13.98 -17.58 -3.79
N GLU A 48 13.19 -18.22 -2.92
CA GLU A 48 12.11 -17.57 -2.17
C GLU A 48 12.61 -16.43 -1.29
N ALA A 49 13.72 -16.65 -0.57
CA ALA A 49 14.33 -15.62 0.27
C ALA A 49 14.80 -14.41 -0.56
N ARG A 50 15.28 -14.63 -1.79
CA ARG A 50 15.65 -13.53 -2.71
C ARG A 50 14.42 -12.78 -3.21
N GLN A 51 13.35 -13.48 -3.57
CA GLN A 51 12.09 -12.86 -3.98
C GLN A 51 11.50 -12.00 -2.85
N LEU A 52 11.41 -12.55 -1.64
CA LEU A 52 10.95 -11.81 -0.47
C LEU A 52 11.81 -10.57 -0.19
N LYS A 53 13.12 -10.66 -0.39
CA LYS A 53 14.02 -9.50 -0.22
C LYS A 53 13.77 -8.43 -1.27
N ILE A 54 13.51 -8.80 -2.52
CA ILE A 54 13.20 -7.86 -3.61
C ILE A 54 11.83 -7.21 -3.34
N GLU A 55 10.83 -7.98 -2.94
CA GLU A 55 9.52 -7.47 -2.57
C GLU A 55 9.62 -6.51 -1.37
N ALA A 56 10.35 -6.89 -0.32
CA ALA A 56 10.57 -6.03 0.84
C ALA A 56 11.27 -4.71 0.46
N ALA A 57 12.25 -4.73 -0.45
CA ALA A 57 12.92 -3.53 -0.94
C ALA A 57 11.94 -2.63 -1.71
N THR A 58 11.10 -3.20 -2.59
CA THR A 58 10.09 -2.42 -3.33
C THR A 58 9.04 -1.82 -2.39
N PHE A 59 8.63 -2.53 -1.32
CA PHE A 59 7.76 -1.97 -0.29
C PHE A 59 8.41 -0.84 0.49
N ALA A 60 9.70 -0.96 0.82
CA ALA A 60 10.43 0.11 1.51
C ALA A 60 10.52 1.38 0.65
N ASP A 61 10.83 1.24 -0.64
CA ASP A 61 10.87 2.37 -1.57
C ASP A 61 9.49 3.03 -1.73
N ARG A 62 8.43 2.25 -1.86
CA ARG A 62 7.05 2.76 -1.93
C ARG A 62 6.64 3.46 -0.64
N ALA A 63 6.99 2.90 0.52
CA ALA A 63 6.72 3.52 1.81
C ALA A 63 7.47 4.85 1.97
N ALA A 64 8.70 4.94 1.48
CA ALA A 64 9.48 6.18 1.49
C ALA A 64 8.86 7.25 0.59
N VAL A 65 8.40 6.88 -0.62
CA VAL A 65 7.69 7.79 -1.53
C VAL A 65 6.35 8.23 -0.93
N ALA A 66 5.57 7.31 -0.35
CA ALA A 66 4.32 7.64 0.31
C ALA A 66 4.53 8.58 1.49
N LYS A 67 5.55 8.32 2.31
CA LYS A 67 5.92 9.20 3.43
C LYS A 67 6.31 10.59 2.93
N LYS A 68 7.13 10.68 1.88
CA LYS A 68 7.49 11.97 1.29
C LYS A 68 6.29 12.74 0.76
N LEU A 69 5.35 12.06 0.08
CA LEU A 69 4.11 12.67 -0.37
C LEU A 69 3.26 13.16 0.81
N MET A 70 3.16 12.37 1.89
CA MET A 70 2.44 12.79 3.10
C MET A 70 3.08 14.02 3.73
N ASP A 71 4.41 14.08 3.79
CA ASP A 71 5.15 15.21 4.34
C ASP A 71 5.00 16.46 3.44
N ASP A 72 5.13 16.30 2.11
CA ASP A 72 5.01 17.39 1.13
C ASP A 72 3.58 18.00 1.10
N PHE A 73 2.55 17.16 1.26
CA PHE A 73 1.15 17.59 1.28
C PHE A 73 0.60 17.80 2.70
N HIS A 74 1.45 17.71 3.74
CA HIS A 74 1.06 17.85 5.14
C HIS A 74 -0.12 16.96 5.55
N LEU A 75 -0.21 15.75 4.98
CA LEU A 75 -1.28 14.81 5.27
C LEU A 75 -1.06 14.12 6.62
N ASP A 76 -2.11 14.06 7.43
CA ASP A 76 -2.10 13.36 8.71
C ASP A 76 -2.55 11.90 8.52
N PRO A 77 -1.66 10.90 8.73
CA PRO A 77 -2.01 9.49 8.55
C PRO A 77 -3.21 9.03 9.39
N ALA A 78 -3.40 9.64 10.58
CA ALA A 78 -4.51 9.31 11.46
C ALA A 78 -5.87 9.74 10.87
N LYS A 79 -5.87 10.78 10.04
CA LYS A 79 -7.07 11.30 9.38
C LYS A 79 -7.42 10.58 8.08
N LEU A 80 -6.49 9.77 7.54
CA LEU A 80 -6.69 9.03 6.29
C LEU A 80 -7.44 7.70 6.47
N ALA A 81 -7.50 7.19 7.70
CA ALA A 81 -7.97 5.83 8.00
C ALA A 81 -9.42 5.79 8.55
N THR A 82 -10.11 6.90 8.60
CA THR A 82 -11.44 6.98 9.22
C THR A 82 -12.56 6.84 8.18
N ASN A 83 -13.55 6.01 8.47
CA ASN A 83 -14.78 5.87 7.66
C ASN A 83 -15.59 7.20 7.59
N SER A 84 -15.21 8.20 8.37
CA SER A 84 -15.85 9.51 8.48
C SER A 84 -15.02 10.67 7.91
N VAL A 85 -13.97 10.37 7.10
CA VAL A 85 -13.05 11.39 6.56
C VAL A 85 -13.79 12.56 5.90
N VAL A 86 -14.86 12.28 5.17
CA VAL A 86 -15.64 13.32 4.48
C VAL A 86 -16.34 14.24 5.48
N ALA A 87 -17.03 13.67 6.47
CA ALA A 87 -17.74 14.46 7.48
C ALA A 87 -16.77 15.25 8.38
N GLU A 88 -15.63 14.65 8.74
CA GLU A 88 -14.59 15.32 9.51
C GLU A 88 -13.92 16.45 8.71
N ALA A 89 -13.63 16.22 7.42
CA ALA A 89 -13.11 17.26 6.54
C ALA A 89 -14.10 18.41 6.36
N SER A 90 -15.40 18.11 6.16
CA SER A 90 -16.47 19.12 6.08
C SER A 90 -16.53 19.95 7.34
N ALA A 91 -16.51 19.32 8.52
CA ALA A 91 -16.53 20.00 9.81
C ALA A 91 -15.27 20.86 10.04
N ALA A 92 -14.10 20.36 9.61
CA ALA A 92 -12.84 21.10 9.70
C ALA A 92 -12.82 22.32 8.79
N ILE A 93 -13.34 22.21 7.56
CA ILE A 93 -13.48 23.32 6.62
C ILE A 93 -14.42 24.39 7.22
N GLN A 94 -15.56 23.97 7.76
CA GLN A 94 -16.51 24.89 8.39
C GLN A 94 -15.89 25.61 9.58
N LYS A 95 -15.18 24.88 10.44
CA LYS A 95 -14.47 25.46 11.59
C LYS A 95 -13.40 26.45 11.17
N ALA A 96 -12.60 26.13 10.14
CA ALA A 96 -11.58 27.02 9.59
C ALA A 96 -12.21 28.29 9.00
N ALA A 97 -13.33 28.17 8.29
CA ALA A 97 -14.08 29.32 7.76
C ALA A 97 -14.56 30.27 8.86
N MET A 98 -15.19 29.70 9.90
CA MET A 98 -15.67 30.51 11.04
C MET A 98 -14.52 31.20 11.77
N SER A 99 -13.43 30.52 12.04
CA SER A 99 -12.26 31.09 12.72
C SER A 99 -11.55 32.15 11.86
N GLY A 100 -11.61 32.03 10.53
CA GLY A 100 -11.05 32.98 9.57
C GLY A 100 -11.93 34.19 9.28
N GLY A 101 -13.12 34.30 9.87
CA GLY A 101 -14.05 35.41 9.64
C GLY A 101 -14.85 35.28 8.34
N VAL A 102 -14.92 34.09 7.77
CA VAL A 102 -15.82 33.75 6.65
C VAL A 102 -17.11 33.19 7.24
N GLN A 103 -18.24 33.73 6.87
CA GLN A 103 -19.56 33.23 7.25
C GLN A 103 -19.84 31.99 6.37
N PRO A 104 -19.88 30.77 6.95
CA PRO A 104 -20.18 29.57 6.18
C PRO A 104 -21.65 29.54 5.79
N GLY A 105 -21.92 29.22 4.55
CA GLY A 105 -23.22 28.86 4.02
C GLY A 105 -23.47 27.34 4.11
N PRO A 106 -24.42 26.84 3.34
CA PRO A 106 -24.72 25.41 3.33
C PRO A 106 -23.54 24.61 2.74
N ILE A 107 -23.17 23.53 3.45
CA ILE A 107 -22.24 22.53 2.93
C ILE A 107 -23.07 21.41 2.30
N ARG A 108 -22.72 21.01 1.09
CA ARG A 108 -23.33 19.89 0.40
C ARG A 108 -22.27 18.84 0.13
N GLU A 109 -22.53 17.64 0.59
CA GLU A 109 -21.70 16.48 0.33
C GLU A 109 -22.37 15.63 -0.76
N SER A 110 -21.62 15.24 -1.78
CA SER A 110 -22.08 14.32 -2.80
C SER A 110 -21.07 13.20 -2.96
N THR A 111 -21.54 11.98 -3.18
CA THR A 111 -20.66 10.86 -3.55
C THR A 111 -19.87 11.20 -4.80
N GLY A 112 -18.57 10.87 -4.78
CA GLY A 112 -17.65 11.21 -5.88
C GLY A 112 -18.16 10.72 -7.23
N ARG A 113 -18.09 11.58 -8.24
CA ARG A 113 -18.51 11.29 -9.61
C ARG A 113 -17.42 10.61 -10.45
N GLY A 114 -16.20 10.60 -9.97
CA GLY A 114 -15.06 10.03 -10.69
C GLY A 114 -14.89 8.54 -10.43
N ALA A 115 -14.47 7.79 -11.44
CA ALA A 115 -14.15 6.39 -11.31
C ALA A 115 -13.13 6.16 -10.18
N ASN A 116 -13.59 5.67 -9.03
CA ASN A 116 -12.83 5.06 -7.93
C ASN A 116 -11.70 5.86 -7.25
N LYS A 117 -11.43 7.11 -7.64
CA LYS A 117 -10.34 7.92 -7.06
C LYS A 117 -10.82 8.96 -6.04
N GLU A 118 -12.08 9.35 -6.13
CA GLU A 118 -12.71 10.34 -5.27
C GLU A 118 -13.71 9.65 -4.35
N LEU A 119 -13.56 9.86 -3.04
CA LEU A 119 -14.49 9.35 -2.04
C LEU A 119 -15.79 10.16 -2.07
N ALA A 120 -15.67 11.49 -2.11
CA ALA A 120 -16.78 12.41 -2.15
C ALA A 120 -16.34 13.77 -2.68
N THR A 121 -17.34 14.57 -3.08
CA THR A 121 -17.16 15.98 -3.41
C THR A 121 -17.89 16.83 -2.38
N ILE A 122 -17.18 17.79 -1.79
CA ILE A 122 -17.71 18.76 -0.83
C ILE A 122 -17.91 20.08 -1.58
N GLN A 123 -19.12 20.59 -1.58
CA GLN A 123 -19.43 21.94 -2.05
C GLN A 123 -19.61 22.85 -0.83
N PHE A 124 -18.79 23.85 -0.72
CA PHE A 124 -18.81 24.84 0.33
C PHE A 124 -19.16 26.21 -0.23
N GLU A 125 -20.15 26.83 0.35
CA GLU A 125 -20.52 28.22 0.09
C GLU A 125 -20.15 29.08 1.31
N GLY A 126 -19.63 30.28 1.09
CA GLY A 126 -19.30 31.19 2.17
C GLY A 126 -19.27 32.64 1.70
N SER A 127 -19.35 33.55 2.65
CA SER A 127 -19.22 34.98 2.37
C SER A 127 -18.33 35.66 3.43
N GLY A 128 -17.49 36.58 2.99
CA GLY A 128 -16.58 37.26 3.89
C GLY A 128 -15.78 38.37 3.20
N GLN A 129 -14.90 39.00 3.96
CA GLN A 129 -13.94 39.93 3.40
C GLN A 129 -12.94 39.23 2.50
N VAL A 130 -12.40 39.89 1.49
CA VAL A 130 -11.41 39.32 0.58
C VAL A 130 -10.23 38.69 1.32
N ALA A 131 -9.67 39.41 2.31
CA ALA A 131 -8.56 38.88 3.12
C ALA A 131 -8.91 37.59 3.87
N SER A 132 -10.11 37.51 4.43
CA SER A 132 -10.60 36.32 5.15
C SER A 132 -10.78 35.13 4.23
N VAL A 133 -11.32 35.33 3.04
CA VAL A 133 -11.50 34.29 2.03
C VAL A 133 -10.15 33.77 1.52
N MET A 134 -9.20 34.66 1.26
CA MET A 134 -7.85 34.26 0.84
C MET A 134 -7.09 33.51 1.93
N ALA A 135 -7.25 33.93 3.19
CA ALA A 135 -6.69 33.23 4.34
C ALA A 135 -7.27 31.81 4.47
N LEU A 136 -8.59 31.64 4.29
CA LEU A 136 -9.24 30.32 4.28
C LEU A 136 -8.66 29.42 3.17
N LEU A 137 -8.56 29.92 1.94
CA LEU A 137 -7.99 29.13 0.82
C LEU A 137 -6.57 28.65 1.10
N ASN A 138 -5.74 29.49 1.74
CA ASN A 138 -4.38 29.13 2.14
C ASN A 138 -4.32 28.14 3.30
N GLN A 139 -5.36 28.09 4.17
CA GLN A 139 -5.44 27.16 5.28
C GLN A 139 -5.96 25.76 4.88
N LEU A 140 -6.71 25.64 3.78
CA LEU A 140 -7.28 24.36 3.36
C LEU A 140 -6.25 23.24 3.21
N PRO A 141 -5.10 23.44 2.53
CA PRO A 141 -4.07 22.40 2.41
C PRO A 141 -3.45 22.00 3.75
N LEU A 142 -3.46 22.92 4.73
CA LEU A 142 -2.88 22.69 6.06
C LEU A 142 -3.79 21.94 7.02
N LEU A 143 -5.03 21.63 6.63
CA LEU A 143 -5.97 20.88 7.46
C LEU A 143 -5.57 19.41 7.64
N GLY A 144 -4.65 18.89 6.81
CA GLY A 144 -4.14 17.52 6.90
C GLY A 144 -5.08 16.44 6.35
N TYR A 145 -6.15 16.84 5.64
CA TYR A 145 -7.05 15.93 4.93
C TYR A 145 -6.65 15.82 3.46
N PRO A 146 -6.97 14.71 2.78
CA PRO A 146 -6.67 14.49 1.37
C PRO A 146 -7.62 15.28 0.46
N LEU A 147 -7.49 16.60 0.49
CA LEU A 147 -8.37 17.53 -0.21
C LEU A 147 -7.72 18.04 -1.50
N VAL A 148 -8.46 18.02 -2.59
CA VAL A 148 -8.09 18.66 -3.84
C VAL A 148 -9.15 19.69 -4.19
N ILE A 149 -8.72 20.93 -4.40
CA ILE A 149 -9.61 22.01 -4.85
C ILE A 149 -9.86 21.80 -6.35
N ASP A 150 -11.10 21.47 -6.69
CA ASP A 150 -11.53 21.27 -8.08
C ASP A 150 -11.91 22.61 -8.73
N SER A 151 -12.73 23.39 -8.06
CA SER A 151 -13.11 24.72 -8.56
C SER A 151 -13.28 25.76 -7.46
N VAL A 152 -12.93 26.99 -7.78
CA VAL A 152 -13.09 28.16 -6.93
C VAL A 152 -13.81 29.25 -7.72
N GLN A 153 -14.99 29.67 -7.24
CA GLN A 153 -15.73 30.78 -7.82
C GLN A 153 -15.88 31.89 -6.78
N ILE A 154 -15.39 33.05 -7.12
CA ILE A 154 -15.46 34.24 -6.27
C ILE A 154 -16.30 35.28 -6.98
N THR A 155 -17.36 35.74 -6.32
CA THR A 155 -18.24 36.78 -6.84
C THR A 155 -18.37 37.91 -5.84
N ALA A 156 -18.42 39.15 -6.32
CA ALA A 156 -18.66 40.31 -5.46
C ALA A 156 -20.09 40.23 -4.89
N ASP A 157 -20.25 40.55 -3.59
CA ASP A 157 -21.58 40.65 -3.03
C ASP A 157 -22.18 42.04 -3.41
N ALA A 158 -23.19 42.02 -4.28
CA ALA A 158 -23.84 43.25 -4.76
C ALA A 158 -24.54 44.05 -3.65
N MET A 159 -24.91 43.38 -2.55
CA MET A 159 -25.62 44.00 -1.42
C MET A 159 -24.68 44.55 -0.33
N GLN A 160 -23.43 44.04 -0.27
CA GLN A 160 -22.45 44.42 0.76
C GLN A 160 -21.10 44.76 0.14
N PRO A 161 -20.83 46.04 -0.19
CA PRO A 161 -19.54 46.46 -0.74
C PRO A 161 -18.38 46.05 0.19
N GLY A 162 -17.34 45.42 -0.40
CA GLY A 162 -16.18 44.89 0.35
C GLY A 162 -16.30 43.45 0.83
N LYS A 163 -17.46 42.79 0.65
CA LYS A 163 -17.64 41.36 0.86
C LYS A 163 -17.69 40.62 -0.49
N ILE A 164 -17.22 39.40 -0.45
CA ILE A 164 -17.24 38.46 -1.59
C ILE A 164 -17.96 37.19 -1.19
N LYS A 165 -18.61 36.56 -2.13
CA LYS A 165 -19.17 35.21 -2.03
C LYS A 165 -18.18 34.24 -2.64
N LEU A 166 -17.89 33.17 -1.91
CA LEU A 166 -17.04 32.07 -2.31
C LEU A 166 -17.90 30.84 -2.54
N ASN A 167 -17.78 30.25 -3.72
CA ASN A 167 -18.24 28.90 -4.00
C ASN A 167 -17.02 28.02 -4.25
N LEU A 168 -16.85 26.97 -3.46
CA LEU A 168 -15.70 26.09 -3.49
C LEU A 168 -16.16 24.65 -3.68
N THR A 169 -15.60 23.99 -4.66
CA THR A 169 -15.78 22.55 -4.87
C THR A 169 -14.47 21.85 -4.53
N ILE A 170 -14.54 20.92 -3.60
CA ILE A 170 -13.39 20.18 -3.08
C ILE A 170 -13.65 18.69 -3.28
N ALA A 171 -12.73 17.99 -3.93
CA ALA A 171 -12.72 16.54 -4.00
C ALA A 171 -11.92 15.94 -2.82
N VAL A 172 -12.51 14.96 -2.16
CA VAL A 172 -11.84 14.16 -1.12
C VAL A 172 -11.33 12.90 -1.78
N LEU A 173 -10.01 12.67 -1.76
CA LEU A 173 -9.39 11.53 -2.41
C LEU A 173 -9.53 10.26 -1.57
N ASN A 174 -9.75 9.12 -2.26
CA ASN A 174 -9.80 7.80 -1.64
C ASN A 174 -8.45 7.11 -1.72
N PHE A 175 -7.70 7.11 -0.62
CA PHE A 175 -6.39 6.46 -0.56
C PHE A 175 -6.46 4.92 -0.44
N GLU A 176 -7.57 4.35 0.01
CA GLU A 176 -7.68 2.89 0.15
C GLU A 176 -7.76 2.18 -1.22
N GLU A 177 -8.41 2.79 -2.19
CA GLU A 177 -8.48 2.22 -3.53
C GLU A 177 -7.16 2.33 -4.30
N TRP A 178 -6.35 3.33 -4.01
CA TRP A 178 -5.00 3.43 -4.57
C TRP A 178 -4.12 2.25 -4.18
N LYS A 179 -4.31 1.69 -2.98
CA LYS A 179 -3.62 0.47 -2.53
C LYS A 179 -4.08 -0.78 -3.29
N LYS A 180 -5.36 -0.84 -3.70
CA LYS A 180 -5.94 -2.00 -4.42
C LYS A 180 -5.58 -2.02 -5.90
N SER A 181 -5.41 -0.86 -6.55
CA SER A 181 -5.10 -0.77 -7.98
C SER A 181 -3.69 -1.24 -8.34
N GLU A 182 -2.81 -1.44 -7.37
CA GLU A 182 -1.41 -1.80 -7.58
C GLU A 182 -1.10 -3.29 -7.45
N VAL A 183 -2.10 -4.17 -7.28
CA VAL A 183 -1.88 -5.61 -7.37
C VAL A 183 -1.96 -5.99 -8.84
N PRO A 184 -0.83 -6.21 -9.53
CA PRO A 184 -0.87 -6.75 -10.87
C PRO A 184 -1.46 -8.15 -10.78
N HIS A 185 -2.54 -8.39 -11.48
CA HIS A 185 -3.02 -9.73 -11.74
C HIS A 185 -1.93 -10.45 -12.54
N ALA A 186 -1.18 -11.32 -11.85
CA ALA A 186 -0.27 -12.29 -12.47
C ALA A 186 -1.08 -13.44 -13.09
#